data_6e811c061e4bb2fcb933e13de80695fe
#
_entry.id   6e811c061e4bb2fcb933e13de80695fe
#
_cell.length_a   1.000
_cell.length_b   1.000
_cell.length_c   1.000
_cell.angle_alpha   90.00
_cell.angle_beta   90.00
_cell.angle_gamma   90.00
#
_symmetry.space_group_name_H-M   'P 1'
#
loop_
_entity.id
_entity.type
_entity.pdbx_description
1 polymer ?
#
loop_
_entity_poly.entity_id
_entity_poly.type
_entity_poly.pdbx_seq_one_letter_code
_entity_poly.pdbx_strand_id
1 'polypeptide(L)'
;ISAGVFREPINTLTNLGFMIAGLYILYTVSNESSFNDFSGLNKITILYGVTVVYLGPGSMMMHGTNTEWGGWADNLSMVMYIIIPWLYNIYKMSEWSVNTFLKVYISIVIFYAVMRGLFGYGMGIGLDLFGVSIGLWVISEFLYRFWSPSMRFISGFVGFLVLMIFGIFPSEVFENIADYWWIIFFWLPGILAGKKPNGSRTYIWYFAGMTAYIAAWLIWLQGNLTINPDSEFCNPDSLIQAHGIWHILTA
;
A
#
# COMPACT_ATOMS: atom_id res chain seq x y z
N ILE A 1 17.57 -1.07 -24.50
CA ILE A 1 16.77 0.11 -24.10
C ILE A 1 16.14 0.62 -25.38
N SER A 2 14.81 0.47 -25.55
CA SER A 2 14.13 0.89 -26.76
C SER A 2 14.30 2.41 -26.95
N ALA A 3 14.55 2.85 -28.19
CA ALA A 3 14.55 4.25 -28.57
C ALA A 3 13.13 4.87 -28.62
N GLY A 4 12.16 4.26 -27.93
CA GLY A 4 10.75 4.68 -27.89
C GLY A 4 10.50 5.84 -26.93
N VAL A 5 9.26 6.34 -26.97
CA VAL A 5 8.78 7.43 -26.10
C VAL A 5 8.83 7.03 -24.61
N PHE A 6 8.57 5.75 -24.30
CA PHE A 6 8.65 5.20 -22.93
C PHE A 6 9.87 4.31 -22.77
N ARG A 7 10.50 4.36 -21.58
CA ARG A 7 11.64 3.49 -21.23
C ARG A 7 11.22 2.04 -21.04
N GLU A 8 10.10 1.81 -20.40
CA GLU A 8 9.50 0.51 -20.14
C GLU A 8 8.03 0.52 -20.61
N PRO A 9 7.76 0.32 -21.95
CA PRO A 9 6.44 0.55 -22.51
C PRO A 9 5.34 -0.31 -21.86
N ILE A 10 5.58 -1.60 -21.64
CA ILE A 10 4.58 -2.51 -21.08
C ILE A 10 4.31 -2.17 -19.62
N ASN A 11 5.35 -1.97 -18.81
CA ASN A 11 5.18 -1.57 -17.41
C ASN A 11 4.51 -0.20 -17.31
N THR A 12 4.76 0.73 -18.23
CA THR A 12 4.06 2.00 -18.30
C THR A 12 2.57 1.82 -18.60
N LEU A 13 2.22 1.07 -19.65
CA LEU A 13 0.85 0.94 -20.11
C LEU A 13 -0.03 0.09 -19.18
N THR A 14 0.52 -0.93 -18.52
CA THR A 14 -0.23 -1.77 -17.58
C THR A 14 -0.74 -1.01 -16.37
N ASN A 15 -0.15 0.14 -16.05
CA ASN A 15 -0.63 1.06 -15.01
C ASN A 15 -1.98 1.71 -15.33
N LEU A 16 -2.46 1.65 -16.59
CA LEU A 16 -3.83 2.02 -16.93
C LEU A 16 -4.87 1.19 -16.15
N GLY A 17 -4.51 -0.02 -15.72
CA GLY A 17 -5.36 -0.85 -14.86
C GLY A 17 -5.81 -0.11 -13.60
N PHE A 18 -4.89 0.55 -12.89
CA PHE A 18 -5.22 1.35 -11.70
C PHE A 18 -6.16 2.53 -12.04
N MET A 19 -5.90 3.22 -13.15
CA MET A 19 -6.77 4.33 -13.56
C MET A 19 -8.19 3.83 -13.84
N ILE A 20 -8.34 2.72 -14.57
CA ILE A 20 -9.63 2.12 -14.90
C ILE A 20 -10.34 1.66 -13.63
N ALA A 21 -9.63 0.96 -12.72
CA ALA A 21 -10.18 0.50 -11.46
C ALA A 21 -10.66 1.68 -10.59
N GLY A 22 -9.85 2.71 -10.43
CA GLY A 22 -10.20 3.89 -9.65
C GLY A 22 -11.38 4.68 -10.24
N LEU A 23 -11.43 4.85 -11.57
CA LEU A 23 -12.56 5.47 -12.26
C LEU A 23 -13.84 4.63 -12.12
N TYR A 24 -13.73 3.30 -12.20
CA TYR A 24 -14.85 2.39 -11.98
C TYR A 24 -15.39 2.49 -10.53
N ILE A 25 -14.50 2.58 -9.54
CA ILE A 25 -14.89 2.82 -8.14
C ILE A 25 -15.67 4.13 -8.03
N LEU A 26 -15.14 5.24 -8.57
CA LEU A 26 -15.81 6.55 -8.53
C LEU A 26 -17.16 6.53 -9.23
N TYR A 27 -17.23 5.87 -10.39
CA TYR A 27 -18.49 5.68 -11.12
C TYR A 27 -19.50 4.88 -10.31
N THR A 28 -19.10 3.77 -9.71
CA THR A 28 -19.99 2.91 -8.90
C THR A 28 -20.55 3.69 -7.72
N VAL A 29 -19.68 4.31 -6.91
CA VAL A 29 -20.13 5.06 -5.73
C VAL A 29 -20.96 6.31 -6.10
N SER A 30 -20.80 6.86 -7.30
CA SER A 30 -21.64 7.98 -7.77
C SER A 30 -23.09 7.58 -8.06
N ASN A 31 -23.32 6.31 -8.33
CA ASN A 31 -24.65 5.76 -8.61
C ASN A 31 -25.31 5.07 -7.41
N GLU A 32 -24.63 5.04 -6.26
CA GLU A 32 -25.12 4.41 -5.04
C GLU A 32 -25.60 5.44 -4.01
N SER A 33 -26.57 5.03 -3.17
CA SER A 33 -26.94 5.81 -2.00
C SER A 33 -25.91 5.71 -0.90
N SER A 34 -25.63 6.81 -0.21
CA SER A 34 -24.70 6.82 0.92
C SER A 34 -25.37 6.30 2.18
N PHE A 35 -25.08 5.06 2.58
CA PHE A 35 -25.56 4.41 3.80
C PHE A 35 -24.42 3.96 4.75
N ASN A 36 -23.18 3.98 4.29
CA ASN A 36 -21.99 3.75 5.09
C ASN A 36 -20.80 4.51 4.50
N ASP A 37 -19.63 4.39 5.13
CA ASP A 37 -18.42 5.12 4.73
C ASP A 37 -17.88 4.73 3.33
N PHE A 38 -18.29 3.58 2.79
CA PHE A 38 -17.85 3.07 1.48
C PHE A 38 -19.00 2.97 0.46
N SER A 39 -20.13 3.59 0.72
CA SER A 39 -21.22 3.68 -0.24
C SER A 39 -21.56 5.13 -0.57
N GLY A 40 -21.90 5.37 -1.82
CA GLY A 40 -22.21 6.71 -2.31
C GLY A 40 -21.01 7.66 -2.31
N LEU A 41 -21.20 8.85 -2.86
CA LEU A 41 -20.17 9.89 -2.88
C LEU A 41 -20.01 10.53 -1.51
N ASN A 42 -18.89 10.28 -0.85
CA ASN A 42 -18.48 10.92 0.38
C ASN A 42 -16.96 11.15 0.39
N LYS A 43 -16.45 11.82 1.42
CA LYS A 43 -15.01 12.19 1.50
C LYS A 43 -14.08 10.97 1.48
N ILE A 44 -14.50 9.82 2.02
CA ILE A 44 -13.68 8.61 2.10
C ILE A 44 -13.67 7.88 0.76
N THR A 45 -14.85 7.71 0.13
CA THR A 45 -14.95 7.04 -1.18
C THR A 45 -14.27 7.86 -2.29
N ILE A 46 -14.39 9.18 -2.25
CA ILE A 46 -13.70 10.07 -3.19
C ILE A 46 -12.19 9.97 -2.98
N LEU A 47 -11.71 10.07 -1.73
CA LEU A 47 -10.29 9.92 -1.42
C LEU A 47 -9.74 8.59 -1.95
N TYR A 48 -10.43 7.48 -1.64
CA TYR A 48 -10.02 6.15 -2.07
C TYR A 48 -9.97 6.03 -3.61
N GLY A 49 -11.06 6.39 -4.29
CA GLY A 49 -11.11 6.32 -5.75
C GLY A 49 -10.05 7.20 -6.43
N VAL A 50 -9.84 8.43 -5.93
CA VAL A 50 -8.82 9.34 -6.48
C VAL A 50 -7.40 8.80 -6.25
N THR A 51 -7.11 8.19 -5.11
CA THR A 51 -5.78 7.61 -4.86
C THR A 51 -5.52 6.39 -5.72
N VAL A 52 -6.54 5.55 -5.98
CA VAL A 52 -6.43 4.43 -6.92
C VAL A 52 -6.19 4.94 -8.35
N VAL A 53 -6.92 5.98 -8.79
CA VAL A 53 -6.65 6.62 -10.10
C VAL A 53 -5.22 7.15 -10.16
N TYR A 54 -4.76 7.84 -9.12
CA TYR A 54 -3.43 8.48 -9.11
C TYR A 54 -2.28 7.47 -9.06
N LEU A 55 -2.52 6.26 -8.56
CA LEU A 55 -1.53 5.19 -8.56
C LEU A 55 -1.06 4.88 -10.00
N GLY A 56 -1.97 4.94 -10.98
CA GLY A 56 -1.62 4.76 -12.39
C GLY A 56 -0.62 5.79 -12.91
N PRO A 57 -0.93 7.09 -12.98
CA PRO A 57 0.01 8.13 -13.43
C PRO A 57 1.30 8.17 -12.61
N GLY A 58 1.24 7.96 -11.29
CA GLY A 58 2.43 7.94 -10.43
C GLY A 58 3.43 6.87 -10.88
N SER A 59 2.97 5.64 -11.04
CA SER A 59 3.80 4.53 -11.50
C SER A 59 4.18 4.65 -12.99
N MET A 60 3.28 5.17 -13.85
CA MET A 60 3.62 5.48 -15.24
C MET A 60 4.83 6.43 -15.36
N MET A 61 4.97 7.39 -14.45
CA MET A 61 6.10 8.32 -14.43
C MET A 61 7.42 7.61 -14.18
N MET A 62 7.47 6.64 -13.27
CA MET A 62 8.66 5.83 -13.04
C MET A 62 9.04 5.03 -14.28
N HIS A 63 8.11 4.21 -14.78
CA HIS A 63 8.36 3.29 -15.88
C HIS A 63 8.51 3.99 -17.24
N GLY A 64 7.85 5.12 -17.42
CA GLY A 64 7.95 5.92 -18.64
C GLY A 64 9.24 6.70 -18.76
N THR A 65 9.77 7.21 -17.64
CA THR A 65 10.91 8.13 -17.64
C THR A 65 12.20 7.51 -17.09
N ASN A 66 12.07 6.56 -16.17
CA ASN A 66 13.15 5.95 -15.38
C ASN A 66 14.07 7.01 -14.73
N THR A 67 13.45 8.01 -14.09
CA THR A 67 14.12 9.13 -13.42
C THR A 67 13.86 9.10 -11.91
N GLU A 68 14.71 9.77 -11.12
CA GLU A 68 14.52 9.96 -9.66
C GLU A 68 13.16 10.57 -9.32
N TRP A 69 12.75 11.54 -10.10
CA TRP A 69 11.47 12.20 -9.98
C TRP A 69 10.29 11.25 -10.30
N GLY A 70 10.43 10.41 -11.35
CA GLY A 70 9.46 9.34 -11.63
C GLY A 70 9.36 8.37 -10.47
N GLY A 71 10.50 7.95 -9.90
CA GLY A 71 10.55 7.09 -8.72
C GLY A 71 9.94 7.74 -7.47
N TRP A 72 10.12 9.05 -7.30
CA TRP A 72 9.42 9.79 -6.24
C TRP A 72 7.90 9.77 -6.43
N ALA A 73 7.41 10.01 -7.65
CA ALA A 73 5.98 10.03 -7.94
C ALA A 73 5.32 8.65 -7.76
N ASP A 74 6.00 7.60 -8.17
CA ASP A 74 5.58 6.21 -8.00
C ASP A 74 5.46 5.85 -6.51
N ASN A 75 6.54 6.01 -5.75
CA ASN A 75 6.53 5.72 -4.31
C ASN A 75 5.48 6.54 -3.56
N LEU A 76 5.30 7.82 -3.92
CA LEU A 76 4.27 8.67 -3.32
C LEU A 76 2.87 8.10 -3.60
N SER A 77 2.59 7.69 -4.83
CA SER A 77 1.29 7.13 -5.21
C SER A 77 0.98 5.82 -4.45
N MET A 78 1.98 4.95 -4.31
CA MET A 78 1.88 3.71 -3.53
C MET A 78 1.59 3.99 -2.05
N VAL A 79 2.30 4.94 -1.45
CA VAL A 79 2.11 5.34 -0.04
C VAL A 79 0.75 5.98 0.16
N MET A 80 0.30 6.86 -0.73
CA MET A 80 -1.04 7.46 -0.68
C MET A 80 -2.14 6.39 -0.63
N TYR A 81 -2.00 5.33 -1.39
CA TYR A 81 -2.95 4.23 -1.42
C TYR A 81 -2.90 3.37 -0.15
N ILE A 82 -1.72 2.87 0.23
CA ILE A 82 -1.59 1.88 1.31
C ILE A 82 -1.85 2.45 2.71
N ILE A 83 -1.76 3.77 2.89
CA ILE A 83 -2.10 4.41 4.17
C ILE A 83 -3.60 4.31 4.47
N ILE A 84 -4.46 4.34 3.46
CA ILE A 84 -5.91 4.41 3.66
C ILE A 84 -6.45 3.23 4.48
N PRO A 85 -6.19 1.95 4.14
CA PRO A 85 -6.81 0.82 4.84
C PRO A 85 -6.46 0.77 6.34
N TRP A 86 -5.20 0.95 6.72
CA TRP A 86 -4.86 0.89 8.15
C TRP A 86 -5.30 2.13 8.92
N LEU A 87 -5.21 3.31 8.32
CA LEU A 87 -5.65 4.53 8.95
C LEU A 87 -7.18 4.56 9.12
N TYR A 88 -7.91 4.01 8.14
CA TYR A 88 -9.35 3.82 8.24
C TYR A 88 -9.72 2.85 9.36
N ASN A 89 -8.98 1.76 9.53
CA ASN A 89 -9.19 0.84 10.65
C ASN A 89 -9.02 1.55 11.99
N ILE A 90 -7.96 2.37 12.14
CA ILE A 90 -7.75 3.19 13.33
C ILE A 90 -8.91 4.18 13.54
N TYR A 91 -9.34 4.88 12.49
CA TYR A 91 -10.49 5.78 12.55
C TYR A 91 -11.74 5.08 13.10
N LYS A 92 -12.03 3.86 12.66
CA LYS A 92 -13.19 3.07 13.14
C LYS A 92 -13.04 2.58 14.57
N MET A 93 -11.82 2.41 15.08
CA MET A 93 -11.49 1.95 16.42
C MET A 93 -11.10 3.10 17.37
N SER A 94 -11.25 4.35 16.96
CA SER A 94 -10.94 5.55 17.74
C SER A 94 -12.14 6.49 17.84
N GLU A 95 -11.98 7.60 18.56
CA GLU A 95 -12.97 8.69 18.63
C GLU A 95 -12.74 9.76 17.54
N TRP A 96 -12.03 9.41 16.47
CA TRP A 96 -11.75 10.35 15.40
C TRP A 96 -13.00 10.71 14.60
N SER A 97 -13.06 11.94 14.16
CA SER A 97 -13.99 12.38 13.12
C SER A 97 -13.39 12.10 11.73
N VAL A 98 -14.23 12.10 10.69
CA VAL A 98 -13.75 12.04 9.28
C VAL A 98 -12.76 13.16 8.98
N ASN A 99 -12.96 14.36 9.54
CA ASN A 99 -12.03 15.46 9.34
C ASN A 99 -10.67 15.21 10.03
N THR A 100 -10.65 14.56 11.19
CA THR A 100 -9.40 14.13 11.85
C THR A 100 -8.68 13.08 11.01
N PHE A 101 -9.40 12.07 10.53
CA PHE A 101 -8.86 11.07 9.60
C PHE A 101 -8.19 11.73 8.39
N LEU A 102 -8.87 12.67 7.71
CA LEU A 102 -8.34 13.38 6.56
C LEU A 102 -7.11 14.23 6.89
N LYS A 103 -7.13 14.94 8.02
CA LYS A 103 -5.98 15.74 8.46
C LYS A 103 -4.74 14.85 8.70
N VAL A 104 -4.90 13.73 9.40
CA VAL A 104 -3.81 12.80 9.66
C VAL A 104 -3.30 12.20 8.35
N TYR A 105 -4.20 11.75 7.48
CA TYR A 105 -3.85 11.24 6.17
C TYR A 105 -3.01 12.24 5.35
N ILE A 106 -3.51 13.46 5.20
CA ILE A 106 -2.82 14.54 4.44
C ILE A 106 -1.46 14.84 5.07
N SER A 107 -1.38 14.88 6.41
CA SER A 107 -0.11 15.16 7.11
C SER A 107 0.93 14.09 6.84
N ILE A 108 0.55 12.80 6.84
CA ILE A 108 1.47 11.68 6.53
C ILE A 108 1.92 11.76 5.06
N VAL A 109 0.99 12.01 4.14
CA VAL A 109 1.30 12.10 2.71
C VAL A 109 2.25 13.26 2.42
N ILE A 110 1.99 14.46 2.97
CA ILE A 110 2.87 15.64 2.79
C ILE A 110 4.24 15.37 3.41
N PHE A 111 4.27 14.84 4.64
CA PHE A 111 5.52 14.48 5.30
C PHE A 111 6.34 13.51 4.44
N TYR A 112 5.72 12.43 3.95
CA TYR A 112 6.39 11.47 3.08
C TYR A 112 6.89 12.11 1.78
N ALA A 113 6.04 12.89 1.10
CA ALA A 113 6.40 13.54 -0.17
C ALA A 113 7.63 14.42 -0.02
N VAL A 114 7.68 15.23 1.06
CA VAL A 114 8.81 16.12 1.35
C VAL A 114 10.06 15.32 1.71
N MET A 115 9.96 14.39 2.65
CA MET A 115 11.11 13.60 3.12
C MET A 115 11.69 12.72 2.02
N ARG A 116 10.84 12.06 1.23
CA ARG A 116 11.26 11.25 0.08
C ARG A 116 11.91 12.12 -1.01
N GLY A 117 11.38 13.32 -1.23
CA GLY A 117 11.94 14.28 -2.20
C GLY A 117 13.30 14.84 -1.79
N LEU A 118 13.51 15.11 -0.49
CA LEU A 118 14.75 15.70 0.01
C LEU A 118 15.84 14.67 0.29
N PHE A 119 15.50 13.49 0.79
CA PHE A 119 16.45 12.52 1.32
C PHE A 119 16.49 11.19 0.55
N GLY A 120 15.70 11.04 -0.50
CA GLY A 120 15.68 9.82 -1.31
C GLY A 120 14.90 8.66 -0.66
N TYR A 121 15.14 7.45 -1.16
CA TYR A 121 14.52 6.24 -0.65
C TYR A 121 14.85 6.04 0.83
N GLY A 122 13.86 5.53 1.59
CA GLY A 122 14.00 5.39 3.05
C GLY A 122 13.96 6.71 3.81
N MET A 123 13.70 7.85 3.15
CA MET A 123 13.57 9.19 3.76
C MET A 123 14.80 9.64 4.57
N GLY A 124 15.98 9.10 4.27
CA GLY A 124 17.23 9.35 5.00
C GLY A 124 17.32 8.73 6.39
N ILE A 125 16.29 8.00 6.83
CA ILE A 125 16.18 7.38 8.17
C ILE A 125 15.95 5.86 8.12
N GLY A 126 16.11 5.24 6.95
CA GLY A 126 15.91 3.81 6.76
C GLY A 126 14.45 3.35 6.88
N LEU A 127 13.48 4.26 6.73
CA LEU A 127 12.05 3.92 6.85
C LEU A 127 11.42 3.72 5.46
N ASP A 128 11.09 2.47 5.14
CA ASP A 128 10.18 2.15 4.04
C ASP A 128 8.72 2.26 4.52
N LEU A 129 8.12 3.44 4.32
CA LEU A 129 6.76 3.70 4.76
C LEU A 129 5.73 2.84 4.01
N PHE A 130 5.99 2.42 2.77
CA PHE A 130 5.11 1.52 2.05
C PHE A 130 5.10 0.12 2.69
N GLY A 131 6.28 -0.47 2.89
CA GLY A 131 6.41 -1.79 3.53
C GLY A 131 5.85 -1.80 4.96
N VAL A 132 6.18 -0.77 5.76
CA VAL A 132 5.62 -0.61 7.12
C VAL A 132 4.09 -0.48 7.09
N SER A 133 3.53 0.25 6.11
CA SER A 133 2.07 0.40 5.98
C SER A 133 1.35 -0.90 5.62
N ILE A 134 1.99 -1.82 4.89
CA ILE A 134 1.45 -3.18 4.68
C ILE A 134 1.33 -3.89 6.03
N GLY A 135 2.39 -3.84 6.85
CA GLY A 135 2.37 -4.39 8.21
C GLY A 135 1.25 -3.78 9.06
N LEU A 136 1.15 -2.44 9.07
CA LEU A 136 0.11 -1.72 9.80
C LEU A 136 -1.31 -2.09 9.33
N TRP A 137 -1.50 -2.31 8.02
CA TRP A 137 -2.78 -2.77 7.49
C TRP A 137 -3.17 -4.14 8.06
N VAL A 138 -2.29 -5.13 7.97
CA VAL A 138 -2.56 -6.48 8.49
C VAL A 138 -2.79 -6.45 10.00
N ILE A 139 -1.95 -5.74 10.76
CA ILE A 139 -2.08 -5.57 12.22
C ILE A 139 -3.42 -4.92 12.57
N SER A 140 -3.77 -3.83 11.91
CA SER A 140 -5.00 -3.10 12.20
C SER A 140 -6.26 -3.88 11.79
N GLU A 141 -6.20 -4.70 10.73
CA GLU A 141 -7.30 -5.58 10.33
C GLU A 141 -7.48 -6.74 11.32
N PHE A 142 -6.35 -7.34 11.77
CA PHE A 142 -6.38 -8.35 12.83
C PHE A 142 -7.00 -7.77 14.11
N LEU A 143 -6.54 -6.58 14.53
CA LEU A 143 -7.06 -5.90 15.71
C LEU A 143 -8.55 -5.54 15.54
N TYR A 144 -8.97 -5.08 14.37
CA TYR A 144 -10.38 -4.80 14.07
C TYR A 144 -11.25 -6.05 14.28
N ARG A 145 -10.79 -7.20 13.81
CA ARG A 145 -11.54 -8.47 13.91
C ARG A 145 -11.59 -9.03 15.33
N PHE A 146 -10.49 -8.96 16.06
CA PHE A 146 -10.31 -9.59 17.38
C PHE A 146 -10.18 -8.58 18.52
N TRP A 147 -10.73 -7.39 18.37
CA TRP A 147 -10.56 -6.31 19.32
C TRP A 147 -10.89 -6.70 20.76
N SER A 148 -9.92 -6.53 21.64
CA SER A 148 -10.06 -6.56 23.10
C SER A 148 -8.94 -5.70 23.71
N PRO A 149 -9.02 -5.33 25.02
CA PRO A 149 -7.95 -4.58 25.68
C PRO A 149 -6.57 -5.25 25.57
N SER A 150 -6.50 -6.57 25.70
CA SER A 150 -5.26 -7.34 25.55
C SER A 150 -4.77 -7.40 24.10
N MET A 151 -5.67 -7.54 23.13
CA MET A 151 -5.33 -7.58 21.72
C MET A 151 -4.76 -6.26 21.21
N ARG A 152 -5.03 -5.13 21.84
CA ARG A 152 -4.37 -3.85 21.54
C ARG A 152 -2.85 -3.93 21.64
N PHE A 153 -2.33 -4.71 22.60
CA PHE A 153 -0.90 -4.93 22.71
C PHE A 153 -0.42 -6.11 21.86
N ILE A 154 -1.13 -7.23 21.91
CA ILE A 154 -0.75 -8.47 21.22
C ILE A 154 -0.71 -8.30 19.69
N SER A 155 -1.61 -7.47 19.13
CA SER A 155 -1.66 -7.27 17.67
C SER A 155 -0.36 -6.74 17.07
N GLY A 156 0.47 -6.00 17.81
CA GLY A 156 1.77 -5.54 17.33
C GLY A 156 2.71 -6.70 16.93
N PHE A 157 2.62 -7.85 17.61
CA PHE A 157 3.42 -9.03 17.25
C PHE A 157 3.05 -9.66 15.90
N VAL A 158 1.85 -9.39 15.37
CA VAL A 158 1.46 -9.81 14.02
C VAL A 158 2.38 -9.17 12.96
N GLY A 159 2.94 -8.00 13.25
CA GLY A 159 3.92 -7.35 12.38
C GLY A 159 5.15 -8.21 12.11
N PHE A 160 5.64 -8.97 13.09
CA PHE A 160 6.75 -9.89 12.89
C PHE A 160 6.38 -11.06 11.95
N LEU A 161 5.13 -11.54 11.99
CA LEU A 161 4.66 -12.55 11.04
C LEU A 161 4.63 -11.99 9.62
N VAL A 162 4.25 -10.72 9.46
CA VAL A 162 4.30 -10.05 8.15
C VAL A 162 5.75 -9.91 7.67
N LEU A 163 6.69 -9.50 8.53
CA LEU A 163 8.11 -9.41 8.18
C LEU A 163 8.67 -10.77 7.70
N MET A 164 8.30 -11.86 8.35
CA MET A 164 8.74 -13.21 7.95
C MET A 164 8.26 -13.58 6.54
N ILE A 165 7.09 -13.13 6.10
CA ILE A 165 6.62 -13.32 4.72
C ILE A 165 7.55 -12.61 3.73
N PHE A 166 8.14 -11.48 4.12
CA PHE A 166 9.13 -10.75 3.32
C PHE A 166 10.59 -11.21 3.53
N GLY A 167 10.79 -12.33 4.25
CA GLY A 167 12.11 -12.93 4.47
C GLY A 167 12.91 -12.29 5.62
N ILE A 168 12.32 -11.39 6.40
CA ILE A 168 12.96 -10.75 7.56
C ILE A 168 12.55 -11.49 8.83
N PHE A 169 13.49 -12.16 9.46
CA PHE A 169 13.23 -12.97 10.64
C PHE A 169 13.41 -12.16 11.95
N PRO A 170 12.66 -12.49 13.02
CA PRO A 170 12.80 -11.80 14.32
C PRO A 170 14.22 -11.78 14.87
N SER A 171 15.02 -12.84 14.68
CA SER A 171 16.43 -12.87 15.06
C SER A 171 17.23 -11.75 14.42
N GLU A 172 17.08 -11.55 13.10
CA GLU A 172 17.73 -10.49 12.34
C GLU A 172 17.32 -9.10 12.85
N VAL A 173 16.03 -8.92 13.13
CA VAL A 173 15.50 -7.67 13.69
C VAL A 173 16.13 -7.33 15.04
N PHE A 174 16.25 -8.32 15.93
CA PHE A 174 16.83 -8.10 17.27
C PHE A 174 18.35 -7.93 17.25
N GLU A 175 19.06 -8.58 16.33
CA GLU A 175 20.49 -8.40 16.13
C GLU A 175 20.83 -7.00 15.56
N ASN A 176 19.92 -6.44 14.72
CA ASN A 176 20.14 -5.16 14.04
C ASN A 176 19.04 -4.14 14.39
N ILE A 177 18.67 -4.03 15.66
CA ILE A 177 17.53 -3.24 16.13
C ILE A 177 17.59 -1.77 15.71
N ALA A 178 18.78 -1.22 15.52
CA ALA A 178 18.97 0.16 15.05
C ALA A 178 18.48 0.36 13.61
N ASP A 179 18.62 -0.65 12.76
CA ASP A 179 18.16 -0.59 11.36
C ASP A 179 16.67 -0.85 11.26
N TYR A 180 16.12 -1.61 12.19
CA TYR A 180 14.69 -1.94 12.27
C TYR A 180 13.93 -1.10 13.32
N TRP A 181 14.44 0.07 13.71
CA TRP A 181 13.84 0.94 14.74
C TRP A 181 12.35 1.23 14.49
N TRP A 182 11.90 1.22 13.25
CA TRP A 182 10.54 1.50 12.82
C TRP A 182 9.52 0.40 13.21
N ILE A 183 9.95 -0.77 13.68
CA ILE A 183 9.04 -1.80 14.21
C ILE A 183 8.18 -1.29 15.37
N ILE A 184 8.61 -0.23 16.04
CA ILE A 184 7.82 0.43 17.08
C ILE A 184 6.44 0.86 16.57
N PHE A 185 6.32 1.18 15.28
CA PHE A 185 5.04 1.54 14.68
C PHE A 185 4.03 0.39 14.63
N PHE A 186 4.45 -0.87 14.77
CA PHE A 186 3.53 -2.01 14.81
C PHE A 186 2.54 -1.93 15.98
N TRP A 187 2.89 -1.22 17.05
CA TRP A 187 1.99 -0.99 18.18
C TRP A 187 1.08 0.24 18.00
N LEU A 188 1.32 1.06 16.98
CA LEU A 188 0.53 2.27 16.73
C LEU A 188 -0.98 1.98 16.59
N PRO A 189 -1.44 0.97 15.83
CA PRO A 189 -2.85 0.63 15.77
C PRO A 189 -3.45 0.32 17.14
N GLY A 190 -2.75 -0.46 17.96
CA GLY A 190 -3.21 -0.82 19.31
C GLY A 190 -3.25 0.36 20.29
N ILE A 191 -2.30 1.29 20.19
CA ILE A 191 -2.27 2.52 20.99
C ILE A 191 -3.49 3.39 20.67
N LEU A 192 -3.79 3.56 19.38
CA LEU A 192 -4.84 4.45 18.91
C LEU A 192 -6.25 3.84 18.93
N ALA A 193 -6.37 2.51 18.93
CA ALA A 193 -7.65 1.78 18.95
C ALA A 193 -8.31 1.82 20.33
N GLY A 194 -8.91 2.94 20.70
CA GLY A 194 -9.53 3.16 22.03
C GLY A 194 -10.84 2.43 22.24
N LYS A 195 -11.55 2.01 21.16
CA LYS A 195 -12.88 1.36 21.26
C LYS A 195 -13.01 0.18 20.31
N LYS A 196 -13.91 -0.74 20.70
CA LYS A 196 -14.33 -1.83 19.82
C LYS A 196 -15.04 -1.26 18.59
N PRO A 197 -14.68 -1.68 17.36
CA PRO A 197 -15.36 -1.23 16.16
C PRO A 197 -16.81 -1.74 16.12
N ASN A 198 -17.70 -0.92 15.58
CA ASN A 198 -19.08 -1.31 15.35
C ASN A 198 -19.22 -1.97 13.98
N GLY A 199 -20.04 -3.03 13.92
CA GLY A 199 -20.35 -3.76 12.69
C GLY A 199 -19.45 -4.96 12.42
N SER A 200 -19.90 -5.81 11.51
CA SER A 200 -19.16 -6.98 10.99
C SER A 200 -18.69 -6.69 9.58
N ARG A 201 -17.57 -7.28 9.21
CA ARG A 201 -17.03 -7.24 7.85
C ARG A 201 -17.16 -8.60 7.19
N THR A 202 -17.45 -8.59 5.91
CA THR A 202 -17.37 -9.78 5.06
C THR A 202 -15.96 -9.85 4.48
N TYR A 203 -15.24 -10.91 4.84
CA TYR A 203 -13.81 -11.05 4.49
C TYR A 203 -13.56 -11.73 3.15
N ILE A 204 -14.60 -12.14 2.41
CA ILE A 204 -14.41 -12.86 1.14
C ILE A 204 -13.62 -12.01 0.12
N TRP A 205 -13.96 -10.73 0.00
CA TRP A 205 -13.26 -9.81 -0.92
C TRP A 205 -11.86 -9.43 -0.42
N TYR A 206 -11.69 -9.35 0.92
CA TYR A 206 -10.37 -9.17 1.51
C TYR A 206 -9.45 -10.33 1.15
N PHE A 207 -9.89 -11.57 1.33
CA PHE A 207 -9.11 -12.74 0.96
C PHE A 207 -8.89 -12.87 -0.55
N ALA A 208 -9.86 -12.50 -1.38
CA ALA A 208 -9.69 -12.46 -2.82
C ALA A 208 -8.60 -11.46 -3.22
N GLY A 209 -8.64 -10.24 -2.68
CA GLY A 209 -7.62 -9.22 -2.90
C GLY A 209 -6.24 -9.64 -2.40
N MET A 210 -6.15 -10.22 -1.18
CA MET A 210 -4.88 -10.73 -0.64
C MET A 210 -4.31 -11.87 -1.50
N THR A 211 -5.17 -12.75 -2.04
CA THR A 211 -4.72 -13.81 -2.94
C THR A 211 -4.16 -13.24 -4.24
N ALA A 212 -4.85 -12.26 -4.83
CA ALA A 212 -4.37 -11.57 -6.03
C ALA A 212 -3.04 -10.85 -5.77
N TYR A 213 -2.92 -10.17 -4.63
CA TYR A 213 -1.68 -9.48 -4.23
C TYR A 213 -0.51 -10.45 -4.02
N ILE A 214 -0.74 -11.58 -3.32
CA ILE A 214 0.30 -12.59 -3.11
C ILE A 214 0.71 -13.21 -4.45
N ALA A 215 -0.25 -13.55 -5.32
CA ALA A 215 0.05 -14.07 -6.65
C ALA A 215 0.87 -13.06 -7.47
N ALA A 216 0.48 -11.78 -7.45
CA ALA A 216 1.21 -10.71 -8.11
C ALA A 216 2.65 -10.59 -7.59
N TRP A 217 2.83 -10.64 -6.26
CA TRP A 217 4.14 -10.57 -5.64
C TRP A 217 5.04 -11.76 -6.00
N LEU A 218 4.50 -12.98 -5.98
CA LEU A 218 5.24 -14.19 -6.40
C LEU A 218 5.67 -14.12 -7.87
N ILE A 219 4.81 -13.59 -8.75
CA ILE A 219 5.14 -13.39 -10.16
C ILE A 219 6.20 -12.30 -10.30
N TRP A 220 6.06 -11.19 -9.58
CA TRP A 220 7.04 -10.10 -9.58
C TRP A 220 8.43 -10.58 -9.15
N LEU A 221 8.52 -11.44 -8.12
CA LEU A 221 9.80 -12.04 -7.68
C LEU A 221 10.51 -12.81 -8.81
N GLN A 222 9.76 -13.48 -9.70
CA GLN A 222 10.34 -14.21 -10.83
C GLN A 222 10.98 -13.27 -11.86
N GLY A 223 10.46 -12.05 -12.01
CA GLY A 223 11.01 -11.03 -12.93
C GLY A 223 12.01 -10.08 -12.29
N ASN A 224 12.30 -10.22 -11.00
CA ASN A 224 13.22 -9.35 -10.31
C ASN A 224 14.67 -9.83 -10.50
N LEU A 225 15.45 -9.11 -11.31
CA LEU A 225 16.84 -9.45 -11.62
C LEU A 225 17.79 -9.42 -10.41
N THR A 226 17.45 -8.73 -9.34
CA THR A 226 18.24 -8.75 -8.10
C THR A 226 18.12 -10.10 -7.39
N ILE A 227 16.94 -10.75 -7.50
CA ILE A 227 16.64 -12.04 -6.86
C ILE A 227 16.90 -13.19 -7.83
N ASN A 228 16.58 -13.01 -9.11
CA ASN A 228 16.73 -13.99 -10.18
C ASN A 228 17.40 -13.36 -11.41
N PRO A 229 18.73 -13.25 -11.42
CA PRO A 229 19.49 -12.54 -12.47
C PRO A 229 19.28 -13.10 -13.88
N ASP A 230 19.00 -14.40 -14.00
CA ASP A 230 18.83 -15.11 -15.28
C ASP A 230 17.36 -15.27 -15.69
N SER A 231 16.47 -14.45 -15.13
CA SER A 231 15.05 -14.60 -15.35
C SER A 231 14.63 -14.31 -16.79
N GLU A 232 14.03 -15.30 -17.45
CA GLU A 232 13.39 -15.14 -18.76
C GLU A 232 12.15 -14.21 -18.70
N PHE A 233 11.57 -14.00 -17.51
CA PHE A 233 10.44 -13.09 -17.29
C PHE A 233 10.83 -11.60 -17.28
N CYS A 234 12.13 -11.29 -17.27
CA CYS A 234 12.66 -9.95 -17.44
C CYS A 234 13.13 -9.71 -18.89
N ASN A 235 12.26 -9.99 -19.86
CA ASN A 235 12.53 -9.69 -21.26
C ASN A 235 11.90 -8.35 -21.64
N PRO A 236 12.68 -7.28 -21.89
CA PRO A 236 12.16 -5.94 -22.20
C PRO A 236 11.37 -5.89 -23.51
N ASP A 237 11.58 -6.85 -24.40
CA ASP A 237 10.86 -6.93 -25.69
C ASP A 237 9.57 -7.77 -25.63
N SER A 238 9.32 -8.45 -24.49
CA SER A 238 8.11 -9.24 -24.28
C SER A 238 6.92 -8.35 -23.94
N LEU A 239 5.75 -8.67 -24.50
CA LEU A 239 4.46 -8.10 -24.09
C LEU A 239 4.00 -8.65 -22.73
N ILE A 240 4.53 -9.79 -22.30
CA ILE A 240 4.21 -10.43 -21.02
C ILE A 240 5.44 -10.28 -20.12
N GLN A 241 5.37 -9.32 -19.22
CA GLN A 241 6.42 -9.05 -18.24
C GLN A 241 5.88 -9.25 -16.83
N ALA A 242 6.67 -9.86 -15.95
CA ALA A 242 6.27 -10.13 -14.57
C ALA A 242 5.81 -8.85 -13.84
N HIS A 243 6.49 -7.74 -14.07
CA HIS A 243 6.15 -6.45 -13.46
C HIS A 243 4.85 -5.88 -14.04
N GLY A 244 4.59 -6.03 -15.35
CA GLY A 244 3.31 -5.64 -15.95
C GLY A 244 2.14 -6.48 -15.43
N ILE A 245 2.35 -7.79 -15.19
CA ILE A 245 1.34 -8.65 -14.56
C ILE A 245 1.07 -8.21 -13.12
N TRP A 246 2.11 -7.82 -12.38
CA TRP A 246 1.96 -7.22 -11.05
C TRP A 246 0.98 -6.05 -11.05
N HIS A 247 1.14 -5.09 -11.98
CA HIS A 247 0.25 -3.94 -12.08
C HIS A 247 -1.22 -4.35 -12.31
N ILE A 248 -1.45 -5.31 -13.21
CA ILE A 248 -2.82 -5.76 -13.55
C ILE A 248 -3.48 -6.51 -12.39
N LEU A 249 -2.73 -7.37 -11.67
CA LEU A 249 -3.28 -8.16 -10.58
C LEU A 249 -3.49 -7.34 -9.30
N THR A 250 -2.79 -6.23 -9.15
CA THR A 250 -2.91 -5.34 -7.98
C THR A 250 -3.85 -4.15 -8.22
N ALA A 251 -4.30 -3.93 -9.47
CA ALA A 251 -5.31 -2.94 -9.86
C ALA A 251 -6.72 -3.46 -9.58
#